data_2adab7f9152bab1e79857a80f8dc4fb3
#
_entry.id   2adab7f9152bab1e79857a80f8dc4fb3
#
_cell.length_a   1.000
_cell.length_b   1.000
_cell.length_c   1.000
_cell.angle_alpha   90.00
_cell.angle_beta   90.00
_cell.angle_gamma   90.00
#
_symmetry.space_group_name_H-M   'P 1'
#
loop_
_entity.id
_entity.type
_entity.pdbx_description
1 polymer ?
#
loop_
_entity_poly.entity_id
_entity_poly.type
_entity_poly.pdbx_seq_one_letter_code
_entity_poly.pdbx_strand_id
1 'polypeptide(L)'
;MMRLTLLFSILFTAVPSAFSQETLSLQRCREMALANNRQLAISRVTADIAENTHKAAKTKYLPRVTGMAGYEHLSHEVSLLNDKQKKTLSSLGSATVDKLSGQIGQNISQLVQQGIISAEAAQRLGDVLGNITAPLSQAGNNIGETIRQGLRTNTKNMYAAGIMVTQPIYMGGGIKAMNDIAAIGEEFAQNDIELKRQTVLFAVDNAYWLIVSLRKKEQLATQYRNLISKLHDNVNKMYDAGVATKADGLKVSVAVNTANLTITEIENGISLAKMALCQLCGLPLDGDLKLEDENTDELSAFTPTNYNDADTAFNARPEVRILQNTVDITKQNTKLIQSFYRPHLALTAGYTITNPNSFNGFEQKFKDVWSIGLVLYVPIWNWGEGKYKVRAARSVTQMAQMELSDVRHKIRLEVEQNRFRLKNANSRLATANKNMASAEENLRVANLGFTEGVMTVTDVMQAQTAWLSAKTAIIDAEIAVRTAQVGLKKALGEL
;
A
#
# COMPACT_ATOMS: atom_id res chain seq x y z
N MET A 1 8.75 -9.55 59.15
CA MET A 1 9.90 -9.35 58.26
C MET A 1 9.50 -8.37 57.17
N MET A 2 10.21 -7.26 57.12
CA MET A 2 9.91 -6.00 56.49
C MET A 2 9.94 -6.08 54.97
N ARG A 3 8.84 -5.67 54.26
CA ARG A 3 8.82 -5.37 52.84
C ARG A 3 9.33 -3.95 52.61
N LEU A 4 10.46 -3.82 51.95
CA LEU A 4 11.04 -2.56 51.52
C LEU A 4 10.49 -2.25 50.11
N THR A 5 9.53 -1.33 50.01
CA THR A 5 9.01 -0.77 48.78
C THR A 5 9.90 0.39 48.34
N LEU A 6 10.69 0.19 47.30
CA LEU A 6 11.45 1.24 46.63
C LEU A 6 10.51 1.95 45.64
N LEU A 7 10.09 3.15 46.01
CA LEU A 7 9.41 4.12 45.09
C LEU A 7 10.50 4.71 44.17
N PHE A 8 10.46 4.32 42.90
CA PHE A 8 11.25 4.95 41.84
C PHE A 8 10.41 6.12 41.29
N SER A 9 10.64 7.34 41.80
CA SER A 9 10.11 8.58 41.24
C SER A 9 10.82 8.85 39.91
N ILE A 10 10.17 8.53 38.80
CA ILE A 10 10.58 8.98 37.45
C ILE A 10 10.17 10.45 37.34
N LEU A 11 11.14 11.33 37.52
CA LEU A 11 11.05 12.75 37.22
C LEU A 11 10.95 12.92 35.70
N PHE A 12 9.73 13.05 35.18
CA PHE A 12 9.48 13.38 33.78
C PHE A 12 9.81 14.87 33.59
N THR A 13 11.07 15.18 33.33
CA THR A 13 11.45 16.51 32.86
C THR A 13 10.85 16.70 31.47
N ALA A 14 9.69 17.35 31.40
CA ALA A 14 9.18 17.93 30.17
C ALA A 14 10.19 19.00 29.72
N VAL A 15 11.11 18.62 28.84
CA VAL A 15 11.89 19.57 28.06
C VAL A 15 10.88 20.25 27.14
N PRO A 16 10.59 21.56 27.29
CA PRO A 16 9.86 22.26 26.28
C PRO A 16 10.78 22.24 25.03
N SER A 17 10.42 21.44 24.04
CA SER A 17 10.99 21.55 22.71
C SER A 17 10.63 22.94 22.21
N ALA A 18 11.49 23.94 22.47
CA ALA A 18 11.51 25.16 21.70
C ALA A 18 11.75 24.68 20.25
N PHE A 19 10.67 24.57 19.48
CA PHE A 19 10.76 24.48 18.03
C PHE A 19 11.41 25.79 17.55
N SER A 20 12.73 25.84 17.58
CA SER A 20 13.46 26.73 16.70
C SER A 20 12.84 26.53 15.32
N GLN A 21 12.48 27.60 14.63
CA GLN A 21 12.01 27.59 13.25
C GLN A 21 13.12 27.02 12.37
N GLU A 22 13.33 25.71 12.43
CA GLU A 22 14.33 25.01 11.63
C GLU A 22 13.79 24.93 10.21
N THR A 23 14.52 25.53 9.29
CA THR A 23 14.22 25.42 7.86
C THR A 23 14.37 23.97 7.45
N LEU A 24 13.32 23.37 6.89
CA LEU A 24 13.33 21.97 6.49
C LEU A 24 13.88 21.81 5.07
N SER A 25 14.95 21.02 4.95
CA SER A 25 15.45 20.58 3.66
C SER A 25 14.53 19.49 3.07
N LEU A 26 14.59 19.29 1.75
CA LEU A 26 13.88 18.19 1.09
C LEU A 26 14.24 16.84 1.70
N GLN A 27 15.53 16.62 2.01
CA GLN A 27 16.00 15.38 2.62
C GLN A 27 15.36 15.17 4.00
N ARG A 28 15.27 16.22 4.80
CA ARG A 28 14.64 16.16 6.13
C ARG A 28 13.15 15.84 6.04
N CYS A 29 12.44 16.44 5.09
CA CYS A 29 11.02 16.13 4.82
C CYS A 29 10.83 14.63 4.44
N ARG A 30 11.72 14.09 3.61
CA ARG A 30 11.71 12.66 3.24
C ARG A 30 11.91 11.76 4.46
N GLU A 31 12.90 12.05 5.30
CA GLU A 31 13.17 11.27 6.53
C GLU A 31 11.96 11.28 7.47
N MET A 32 11.37 12.44 7.70
CA MET A 32 10.18 12.57 8.55
C MET A 32 9.00 11.80 7.98
N ALA A 33 8.76 11.87 6.67
CA ALA A 33 7.70 11.12 6.02
C ALA A 33 7.93 9.61 6.13
N LEU A 34 9.16 9.12 5.93
CA LEU A 34 9.49 7.69 6.08
C LEU A 34 9.33 7.19 7.52
N ALA A 35 9.54 8.07 8.51
CA ALA A 35 9.37 7.72 9.92
C ALA A 35 7.89 7.73 10.34
N ASN A 36 7.12 8.73 9.90
CA ASN A 36 5.82 9.04 10.49
C ASN A 36 4.62 8.76 9.58
N ASN A 37 4.83 8.41 8.29
CA ASN A 37 3.73 8.22 7.36
C ASN A 37 2.87 7.01 7.72
N ARG A 38 1.56 7.22 7.86
CA ARG A 38 0.60 6.18 8.26
C ARG A 38 0.46 5.07 7.23
N GLN A 39 0.54 5.37 5.94
CA GLN A 39 0.44 4.34 4.90
C GLN A 39 1.64 3.39 4.96
N LEU A 40 2.83 3.90 5.22
CA LEU A 40 4.03 3.10 5.38
C LEU A 40 3.97 2.27 6.67
N ALA A 41 3.41 2.82 7.75
CA ALA A 41 3.18 2.07 8.98
C ALA A 41 2.19 0.90 8.75
N ILE A 42 1.11 1.12 7.99
CA ILE A 42 0.16 0.06 7.62
C ILE A 42 0.84 -1.04 6.80
N SER A 43 1.69 -0.70 5.83
CA SER A 43 2.43 -1.70 5.05
C SER A 43 3.36 -2.55 5.90
N ARG A 44 4.03 -1.96 6.91
CA ARG A 44 4.85 -2.71 7.88
C ARG A 44 4.03 -3.71 8.67
N VAL A 45 2.87 -3.29 9.18
CA VAL A 45 1.94 -4.22 9.87
C VAL A 45 1.44 -5.31 8.93
N THR A 46 1.21 -5.00 7.65
CA THR A 46 0.84 -6.01 6.64
C THR A 46 1.97 -7.04 6.43
N ALA A 47 3.22 -6.61 6.46
CA ALA A 47 4.37 -7.52 6.40
C ALA A 47 4.46 -8.41 7.65
N ASP A 48 4.20 -7.88 8.84
CA ASP A 48 4.12 -8.68 10.07
C ASP A 48 3.01 -9.74 10.00
N ILE A 49 1.86 -9.40 9.41
CA ILE A 49 0.77 -10.36 9.16
C ILE A 49 1.24 -11.46 8.21
N ALA A 50 1.93 -11.12 7.12
CA ALA A 50 2.44 -12.08 6.15
C ALA A 50 3.50 -13.00 6.78
N GLU A 51 4.42 -12.48 7.58
CA GLU A 51 5.42 -13.25 8.32
C GLU A 51 4.74 -14.25 9.27
N ASN A 52 3.76 -13.81 10.06
CA ASN A 52 3.02 -14.68 10.97
C ASN A 52 2.20 -15.73 10.22
N THR A 53 1.65 -15.39 9.06
CA THR A 53 0.95 -16.34 8.18
C THR A 53 1.91 -17.41 7.66
N HIS A 54 3.13 -17.03 7.28
CA HIS A 54 4.18 -17.97 6.87
C HIS A 54 4.60 -18.88 8.03
N LYS A 55 4.80 -18.32 9.24
CA LYS A 55 5.06 -19.12 10.45
C LYS A 55 3.92 -20.12 10.72
N ALA A 56 2.67 -19.68 10.58
CA ALA A 56 1.49 -20.54 10.74
C ALA A 56 1.42 -21.63 9.66
N ALA A 57 1.82 -21.34 8.40
CA ALA A 57 1.90 -22.35 7.36
C ALA A 57 2.93 -23.44 7.68
N LYS A 58 4.09 -23.09 8.25
CA LYS A 58 5.12 -24.05 8.69
C LYS A 58 4.61 -25.04 9.74
N THR A 59 3.67 -24.64 10.60
CA THR A 59 3.08 -25.54 11.60
C THR A 59 2.28 -26.68 11.00
N LYS A 60 1.90 -26.60 9.71
CA LYS A 60 1.20 -27.70 9.01
C LYS A 60 2.05 -28.95 8.83
N TYR A 61 3.37 -28.86 8.96
CA TYR A 61 4.27 -30.01 8.98
C TYR A 61 4.31 -30.72 10.32
N LEU A 62 3.84 -30.07 11.40
CA LEU A 62 3.93 -30.59 12.77
C LEU A 62 2.72 -31.45 13.13
N PRO A 63 2.86 -32.36 14.12
CA PRO A 63 1.75 -33.12 14.66
C PRO A 63 0.68 -32.19 15.21
N ARG A 64 -0.57 -32.45 14.85
CA ARG A 64 -1.72 -31.76 15.43
C ARG A 64 -2.27 -32.57 16.56
N VAL A 65 -2.32 -31.99 17.75
CA VAL A 65 -2.96 -32.59 18.93
C VAL A 65 -4.32 -31.94 19.12
N THR A 66 -5.38 -32.75 19.12
CA THR A 66 -6.76 -32.29 19.36
C THR A 66 -7.35 -33.07 20.52
N GLY A 67 -7.92 -32.38 21.52
CA GLY A 67 -8.68 -32.94 22.60
C GLY A 67 -10.18 -32.82 22.28
N MET A 68 -10.91 -33.89 22.53
CA MET A 68 -12.37 -33.92 22.42
C MET A 68 -12.96 -34.49 23.67
N ALA A 69 -14.05 -33.90 24.19
CA ALA A 69 -14.85 -34.48 25.26
C ALA A 69 -16.32 -34.28 24.93
N GLY A 70 -17.09 -35.28 25.07
CA GLY A 70 -18.52 -35.26 24.81
C GLY A 70 -19.31 -36.04 25.89
N TYR A 71 -20.47 -35.48 26.22
CA TYR A 71 -21.51 -36.16 26.99
C TYR A 71 -22.78 -36.14 26.15
N GLU A 72 -23.35 -37.34 25.98
CA GLU A 72 -24.60 -37.48 25.25
C GLU A 72 -25.62 -38.22 26.09
N HIS A 73 -26.86 -37.67 26.17
CA HIS A 73 -27.99 -38.30 26.79
C HIS A 73 -29.02 -38.69 25.73
N LEU A 74 -29.26 -39.95 25.59
CA LEU A 74 -30.21 -40.51 24.62
C LEU A 74 -31.57 -40.78 25.28
N SER A 75 -32.65 -40.32 24.68
CA SER A 75 -34.02 -40.53 25.18
C SER A 75 -34.46 -42.01 25.17
N HIS A 76 -33.85 -42.80 24.32
CA HIS A 76 -34.16 -44.26 24.18
C HIS A 76 -32.86 -45.07 24.21
N GLU A 77 -32.96 -46.29 24.78
CA GLU A 77 -31.89 -47.28 24.67
C GLU A 77 -31.71 -47.71 23.22
N VAL A 78 -30.51 -47.49 22.66
CA VAL A 78 -30.25 -47.67 21.24
C VAL A 78 -29.77 -49.06 20.93
N SER A 79 -30.46 -49.73 20.05
CA SER A 79 -29.95 -50.95 19.41
C SER A 79 -29.41 -50.73 17.99
N LEU A 80 -29.67 -49.63 17.33
CA LEU A 80 -29.16 -49.33 15.98
C LEU A 80 -29.24 -47.83 15.69
N LEU A 81 -28.16 -47.24 15.18
CA LEU A 81 -28.07 -45.83 14.76
C LEU A 81 -29.02 -45.51 13.60
N ASN A 82 -29.94 -44.58 13.80
CA ASN A 82 -30.85 -44.07 12.79
C ASN A 82 -30.18 -43.02 11.90
N ASP A 83 -30.61 -42.89 10.62
CA ASP A 83 -29.94 -42.04 9.59
C ASP A 83 -29.80 -40.55 9.97
N LYS A 84 -30.64 -40.03 10.91
CA LYS A 84 -30.50 -38.68 11.46
C LYS A 84 -29.23 -38.49 12.29
N GLN A 85 -28.79 -39.52 13.01
CA GLN A 85 -27.61 -39.44 13.90
C GLN A 85 -26.31 -39.54 13.11
N LYS A 86 -26.35 -40.21 11.95
CA LYS A 86 -25.21 -40.26 11.01
C LYS A 86 -24.83 -38.84 10.50
N LYS A 87 -25.83 -37.96 10.37
CA LYS A 87 -25.58 -36.57 9.91
C LYS A 87 -24.95 -35.64 10.95
N THR A 88 -25.27 -35.81 12.23
CA THR A 88 -24.78 -34.90 13.28
C THR A 88 -23.30 -35.11 13.61
N LEU A 89 -22.81 -36.31 13.55
CA LEU A 89 -21.40 -36.67 13.75
C LEU A 89 -20.55 -36.39 12.50
N SER A 90 -21.14 -36.50 11.31
CA SER A 90 -20.46 -36.16 10.07
C SER A 90 -20.23 -34.64 9.87
N SER A 91 -20.91 -33.79 10.65
CA SER A 91 -20.81 -32.33 10.57
C SER A 91 -19.80 -31.70 11.54
N LEU A 92 -19.14 -32.49 12.40
CA LEU A 92 -18.16 -31.99 13.38
C LEU A 92 -16.91 -31.39 12.73
N GLY A 93 -16.55 -31.88 11.56
CA GLY A 93 -15.42 -31.32 10.79
C GLY A 93 -15.74 -30.01 10.10
N SER A 94 -16.96 -29.84 9.62
CA SER A 94 -17.39 -28.63 8.91
C SER A 94 -17.44 -27.39 9.82
N ALA A 95 -17.86 -27.51 11.06
CA ALA A 95 -17.99 -26.40 12.00
C ALA A 95 -16.63 -25.76 12.40
N THR A 96 -15.54 -26.52 12.33
CA THR A 96 -14.20 -26.04 12.65
C THR A 96 -13.56 -25.34 11.43
N VAL A 97 -13.91 -25.80 10.25
CA VAL A 97 -13.42 -25.29 8.97
C VAL A 97 -14.07 -23.94 8.62
N ASP A 98 -15.36 -23.77 8.94
CA ASP A 98 -16.09 -22.53 8.66
C ASP A 98 -15.55 -21.31 9.43
N LYS A 99 -15.03 -21.49 10.62
CA LYS A 99 -14.39 -20.40 11.39
C LYS A 99 -13.04 -19.97 10.79
N LEU A 100 -12.28 -20.90 10.23
CA LEU A 100 -10.97 -20.59 9.63
C LEU A 100 -11.13 -19.92 8.26
N SER A 101 -12.10 -20.36 7.46
CA SER A 101 -12.40 -19.76 6.15
C SER A 101 -12.91 -18.33 6.25
N GLY A 102 -13.66 -18.01 7.31
CA GLY A 102 -14.16 -16.66 7.54
C GLY A 102 -13.07 -15.62 7.81
N GLN A 103 -12.04 -15.97 8.59
CA GLN A 103 -10.92 -15.05 8.87
C GLN A 103 -10.04 -14.81 7.65
N ILE A 104 -9.80 -15.83 6.84
CA ILE A 104 -8.99 -15.70 5.62
C ILE A 104 -9.76 -14.93 4.53
N GLY A 105 -11.07 -15.12 4.42
CA GLY A 105 -11.93 -14.39 3.49
C GLY A 105 -11.98 -12.87 3.77
N GLN A 106 -11.96 -12.47 5.05
CA GLN A 106 -11.88 -11.07 5.43
C GLN A 106 -10.55 -10.42 5.00
N ASN A 107 -9.43 -11.15 5.13
CA ASN A 107 -8.12 -10.65 4.72
C ASN A 107 -8.00 -10.52 3.19
N ILE A 108 -8.56 -11.46 2.43
CA ILE A 108 -8.63 -11.40 0.96
C ILE A 108 -9.47 -10.19 0.51
N SER A 109 -10.60 -9.92 1.18
CA SER A 109 -11.45 -8.77 0.87
C SER A 109 -10.75 -7.42 1.12
N GLN A 110 -9.89 -7.34 2.14
CA GLN A 110 -9.06 -6.16 2.39
C GLN A 110 -7.99 -5.95 1.32
N LEU A 111 -7.37 -7.02 0.81
CA LEU A 111 -6.40 -6.95 -0.30
C LEU A 111 -7.04 -6.49 -1.62
N VAL A 112 -8.31 -6.84 -1.85
CA VAL A 112 -9.09 -6.34 -2.99
C VAL A 112 -9.42 -4.84 -2.83
N GLN A 113 -9.86 -4.42 -1.63
CA GLN A 113 -10.14 -3.00 -1.37
C GLN A 113 -8.91 -2.10 -1.48
N GLN A 114 -7.72 -2.66 -1.25
CA GLN A 114 -6.44 -1.97 -1.39
C GLN A 114 -5.89 -1.97 -2.84
N GLY A 115 -6.61 -2.59 -3.78
CA GLY A 115 -6.19 -2.65 -5.19
C GLY A 115 -4.95 -3.50 -5.47
N ILE A 116 -4.54 -4.35 -4.51
CA ILE A 116 -3.34 -5.19 -4.59
C ILE A 116 -3.61 -6.43 -5.44
N ILE A 117 -4.83 -6.96 -5.39
CA ILE A 117 -5.29 -8.08 -6.22
C ILE A 117 -6.61 -7.70 -6.90
N SER A 118 -6.82 -8.19 -8.12
CA SER A 118 -8.10 -7.98 -8.81
C SER A 118 -9.23 -8.77 -8.11
N ALA A 119 -10.47 -8.28 -8.22
CA ALA A 119 -11.66 -8.96 -7.69
C ALA A 119 -11.80 -10.40 -8.21
N GLU A 120 -11.36 -10.66 -9.46
CA GLU A 120 -11.35 -12.01 -10.05
C GLU A 120 -10.26 -12.90 -9.47
N ALA A 121 -9.08 -12.37 -9.15
CA ALA A 121 -8.03 -13.11 -8.46
C ALA A 121 -8.44 -13.46 -7.02
N ALA A 122 -9.13 -12.54 -6.35
CA ALA A 122 -9.67 -12.76 -5.00
C ALA A 122 -10.79 -13.81 -4.99
N GLN A 123 -11.65 -13.81 -6.01
CA GLN A 123 -12.73 -14.81 -6.13
C GLN A 123 -12.16 -16.20 -6.36
N ARG A 124 -11.09 -16.32 -7.14
CA ARG A 124 -10.38 -17.59 -7.41
C ARG A 124 -9.54 -18.06 -6.21
N LEU A 125 -8.96 -17.13 -5.43
CA LEU A 125 -8.37 -17.48 -4.12
C LEU A 125 -9.44 -17.97 -3.12
N GLY A 126 -10.63 -17.40 -3.15
CA GLY A 126 -11.79 -17.85 -2.38
C GLY A 126 -12.24 -19.27 -2.75
N ASP A 127 -12.27 -19.56 -4.06
CA ASP A 127 -12.60 -20.91 -4.58
C ASP A 127 -11.52 -21.94 -4.22
N VAL A 128 -10.25 -21.56 -4.21
CA VAL A 128 -9.12 -22.39 -3.79
C VAL A 128 -9.17 -22.67 -2.29
N LEU A 129 -9.46 -21.66 -1.47
CA LEU A 129 -9.71 -21.81 -0.04
C LEU A 129 -10.90 -22.75 0.23
N GLY A 130 -12.00 -22.61 -0.52
CA GLY A 130 -13.15 -23.51 -0.48
C GLY A 130 -12.76 -24.97 -0.76
N ASN A 131 -11.83 -25.19 -1.69
CA ASN A 131 -11.33 -26.54 -2.03
C ASN A 131 -10.32 -27.10 -1.03
N ILE A 132 -9.65 -26.29 -0.21
CA ILE A 132 -8.76 -26.72 0.89
C ILE A 132 -9.57 -27.20 2.11
N THR A 133 -10.70 -26.57 2.36
CA THR A 133 -11.56 -26.88 3.51
C THR A 133 -12.27 -28.21 3.38
N ALA A 134 -12.56 -28.68 2.18
CA ALA A 134 -13.25 -29.95 1.93
C ALA A 134 -12.47 -31.20 2.41
N PRO A 135 -11.17 -31.40 2.16
CA PRO A 135 -10.42 -32.55 2.68
C PRO A 135 -10.20 -32.51 4.20
N LEU A 136 -10.04 -31.30 4.78
CA LEU A 136 -9.93 -31.14 6.24
C LEU A 136 -11.25 -31.50 6.94
N SER A 137 -12.36 -31.12 6.34
CA SER A 137 -13.72 -31.55 6.76
C SER A 137 -13.89 -33.06 6.66
N GLN A 138 -13.39 -33.67 5.58
CA GLN A 138 -13.46 -35.11 5.40
C GLN A 138 -12.61 -35.88 6.43
N ALA A 139 -11.42 -35.42 6.77
CA ALA A 139 -10.61 -36.01 7.83
C ALA A 139 -11.33 -35.93 9.20
N GLY A 140 -11.95 -34.80 9.52
CA GLY A 140 -12.78 -34.60 10.71
C GLY A 140 -14.04 -35.48 10.70
N ASN A 141 -14.64 -35.70 9.53
CA ASN A 141 -15.79 -36.58 9.36
C ASN A 141 -15.41 -38.08 9.51
N ASN A 142 -14.22 -38.49 9.06
CA ASN A 142 -13.71 -39.87 9.31
C ASN A 142 -13.45 -40.12 10.79
N ILE A 143 -13.07 -39.14 11.54
CA ILE A 143 -12.95 -39.19 13.00
C ILE A 143 -14.32 -39.37 13.64
N GLY A 144 -15.32 -38.60 13.23
CA GLY A 144 -16.71 -38.74 13.65
C GLY A 144 -17.30 -40.13 13.32
N GLU A 145 -16.91 -40.67 12.15
CA GLU A 145 -17.33 -42.02 11.74
C GLU A 145 -16.70 -43.12 12.60
N THR A 146 -15.44 -43.02 12.96
CA THR A 146 -14.74 -43.92 13.86
C THR A 146 -15.36 -43.89 15.27
N ILE A 147 -15.68 -42.70 15.75
CA ILE A 147 -16.42 -42.53 17.02
C ILE A 147 -17.81 -43.14 16.92
N ARG A 148 -18.52 -42.95 15.80
CA ARG A 148 -19.85 -43.54 15.54
C ARG A 148 -19.85 -45.04 15.52
N GLN A 149 -18.84 -45.69 14.96
CA GLN A 149 -18.71 -47.16 14.95
C GLN A 149 -18.42 -47.75 16.34
N GLY A 150 -17.68 -47.00 17.20
CA GLY A 150 -17.43 -47.37 18.59
C GLY A 150 -18.63 -47.22 19.51
N LEU A 151 -19.64 -46.41 19.11
CA LEU A 151 -20.84 -46.11 19.93
C LEU A 151 -22.03 -47.05 19.69
N ARG A 152 -21.80 -48.28 19.32
CA ARG A 152 -22.82 -49.26 18.89
C ARG A 152 -23.62 -49.91 20.00
N THR A 153 -23.94 -49.28 21.13
CA THR A 153 -24.84 -49.91 22.11
C THR A 153 -25.45 -48.98 23.15
N ASN A 154 -26.46 -49.46 23.62
CA ASN A 154 -27.46 -49.11 24.63
C ASN A 154 -26.92 -48.51 25.91
N THR A 155 -26.85 -47.18 25.95
CA THR A 155 -26.77 -46.46 27.21
C THR A 155 -27.43 -45.10 27.11
N LYS A 156 -28.26 -44.74 28.05
CA LYS A 156 -28.92 -43.45 28.09
C LYS A 156 -27.91 -42.30 28.29
N ASN A 157 -26.75 -42.60 28.88
CA ASN A 157 -25.71 -41.63 29.16
C ASN A 157 -24.37 -42.13 28.65
N MET A 158 -23.81 -41.43 27.68
CA MET A 158 -22.52 -41.78 27.11
C MET A 158 -21.53 -40.65 27.36
N TYR A 159 -20.36 -41.00 27.86
CA TYR A 159 -19.24 -40.09 28.09
C TYR A 159 -18.09 -40.56 27.22
N ALA A 160 -17.56 -39.68 26.43
CA ALA A 160 -16.33 -39.91 25.67
C ALA A 160 -15.40 -38.72 25.85
N ALA A 161 -14.16 -38.98 26.18
CA ALA A 161 -13.11 -37.99 26.16
C ALA A 161 -11.86 -38.60 25.53
N GLY A 162 -11.17 -37.84 24.71
CA GLY A 162 -9.98 -38.36 24.05
C GLY A 162 -9.05 -37.28 23.55
N ILE A 163 -7.81 -37.70 23.33
CA ILE A 163 -6.77 -36.91 22.69
C ILE A 163 -6.40 -37.65 21.41
N MET A 164 -6.38 -36.90 20.29
CA MET A 164 -5.94 -37.44 19.02
C MET A 164 -4.74 -36.61 18.53
N VAL A 165 -3.73 -37.33 18.09
CA VAL A 165 -2.55 -36.77 17.41
C VAL A 165 -2.61 -37.19 15.94
N THR A 166 -2.54 -36.22 15.04
CA THR A 166 -2.48 -36.48 13.60
C THR A 166 -1.22 -35.86 13.06
N GLN A 167 -0.32 -36.66 12.46
CA GLN A 167 0.90 -36.23 11.80
C GLN A 167 0.78 -36.47 10.29
N PRO A 168 0.70 -35.41 9.48
CA PRO A 168 0.80 -35.57 8.04
C PRO A 168 2.18 -36.11 7.65
N ILE A 169 2.26 -37.23 6.94
CA ILE A 169 3.51 -37.78 6.39
C ILE A 169 3.66 -37.32 4.94
N TYR A 170 2.58 -37.45 4.16
CA TYR A 170 2.56 -37.02 2.76
C TYR A 170 1.17 -36.53 2.39
N MET A 171 1.07 -35.33 1.90
CA MET A 171 -0.18 -34.68 1.50
C MET A 171 -0.18 -34.28 0.03
N GLY A 172 0.29 -35.17 -0.84
CA GLY A 172 0.35 -34.92 -2.29
C GLY A 172 1.27 -33.77 -2.71
N GLY A 173 2.06 -33.21 -1.79
CA GLY A 173 2.85 -31.97 -1.97
C GLY A 173 2.10 -30.69 -1.56
N GLY A 174 0.85 -30.80 -1.07
CA GLY A 174 0.01 -29.66 -0.73
C GLY A 174 0.58 -28.78 0.38
N ILE A 175 1.10 -29.39 1.48
CA ILE A 175 1.71 -28.64 2.59
C ILE A 175 2.91 -27.83 2.08
N LYS A 176 3.76 -28.41 1.23
CA LYS A 176 4.89 -27.69 0.63
C LYS A 176 4.42 -26.50 -0.21
N ALA A 177 3.45 -26.73 -1.10
CA ALA A 177 2.90 -25.68 -1.94
C ALA A 177 2.29 -24.53 -1.11
N MET A 178 1.57 -24.84 -0.02
CA MET A 178 1.03 -23.83 0.90
C MET A 178 2.13 -23.03 1.60
N ASN A 179 3.20 -23.69 2.04
CA ASN A 179 4.34 -23.01 2.65
C ASN A 179 5.07 -22.12 1.65
N ASP A 180 5.28 -22.61 0.42
CA ASP A 180 5.89 -21.82 -0.66
C ASP A 180 5.02 -20.59 -1.00
N ILE A 181 3.68 -20.73 -1.04
CA ILE A 181 2.76 -19.59 -1.23
C ILE A 181 2.89 -18.57 -0.09
N ALA A 182 2.94 -19.04 1.15
CA ALA A 182 3.05 -18.16 2.31
C ALA A 182 4.42 -17.46 2.35
N ALA A 183 5.51 -18.14 1.98
CA ALA A 183 6.84 -17.55 1.89
C ALA A 183 6.90 -16.46 0.79
N ILE A 184 6.34 -16.74 -0.38
CA ILE A 184 6.25 -15.73 -1.46
C ILE A 184 5.32 -14.57 -1.06
N GLY A 185 4.27 -14.85 -0.29
CA GLY A 185 3.38 -13.82 0.28
C GLY A 185 4.10 -12.87 1.24
N GLU A 186 5.05 -13.38 2.03
CA GLU A 186 5.92 -12.56 2.88
C GLU A 186 6.84 -11.68 2.02
N GLU A 187 7.47 -12.23 0.99
CA GLU A 187 8.30 -11.45 0.05
C GLU A 187 7.48 -10.39 -0.70
N PHE A 188 6.25 -10.72 -1.10
CA PHE A 188 5.30 -9.78 -1.70
C PHE A 188 5.06 -8.59 -0.77
N ALA A 189 4.79 -8.83 0.52
CA ALA A 189 4.54 -7.79 1.50
C ALA A 189 5.78 -6.89 1.73
N GLN A 190 6.99 -7.45 1.70
CA GLN A 190 8.23 -6.67 1.76
C GLN A 190 8.40 -5.77 0.52
N ASN A 191 8.09 -6.30 -0.67
CA ASN A 191 8.13 -5.51 -1.91
C ASN A 191 7.05 -4.41 -1.92
N ASP A 192 5.88 -4.62 -1.27
CA ASP A 192 4.85 -3.58 -1.12
C ASP A 192 5.32 -2.44 -0.20
N ILE A 193 6.06 -2.72 0.87
CA ILE A 193 6.68 -1.67 1.70
C ILE A 193 7.56 -0.78 0.83
N GLU A 194 8.40 -1.38 -0.02
CA GLU A 194 9.29 -0.61 -0.89
C GLU A 194 8.52 0.22 -1.93
N LEU A 195 7.45 -0.33 -2.49
CA LEU A 195 6.53 0.41 -3.37
C LEU A 195 5.90 1.61 -2.67
N LYS A 196 5.41 1.43 -1.45
CA LYS A 196 4.83 2.52 -0.64
C LYS A 196 5.90 3.55 -0.27
N ARG A 197 7.12 3.12 0.06
CA ARG A 197 8.25 4.00 0.32
C ARG A 197 8.51 4.94 -0.85
N GLN A 198 8.66 4.41 -2.06
CA GLN A 198 8.88 5.21 -3.26
C GLN A 198 7.69 6.12 -3.57
N THR A 199 6.47 5.67 -3.32
CA THR A 199 5.25 6.46 -3.53
C THR A 199 5.20 7.65 -2.56
N VAL A 200 5.53 7.44 -1.28
CA VAL A 200 5.57 8.49 -0.27
C VAL A 200 6.66 9.51 -0.60
N LEU A 201 7.87 9.05 -0.94
CA LEU A 201 8.97 9.94 -1.34
C LEU A 201 8.59 10.82 -2.54
N PHE A 202 7.98 10.21 -3.56
CA PHE A 202 7.50 10.95 -4.73
C PHE A 202 6.45 12.00 -4.38
N ALA A 203 5.52 11.68 -3.47
CA ALA A 203 4.49 12.62 -3.02
C ALA A 203 5.11 13.78 -2.22
N VAL A 204 6.08 13.49 -1.34
CA VAL A 204 6.81 14.50 -0.56
C VAL A 204 7.57 15.46 -1.48
N ASP A 205 8.30 14.92 -2.45
CA ASP A 205 9.07 15.73 -3.40
C ASP A 205 8.16 16.68 -4.20
N ASN A 206 7.04 16.18 -4.70
CA ASN A 206 6.09 17.03 -5.43
C ASN A 206 5.46 18.10 -4.53
N ALA A 207 5.08 17.75 -3.29
CA ALA A 207 4.53 18.73 -2.35
C ALA A 207 5.56 19.81 -1.97
N TYR A 208 6.82 19.40 -1.75
CA TYR A 208 7.93 20.31 -1.46
C TYR A 208 8.14 21.33 -2.60
N TRP A 209 8.32 20.83 -3.82
CA TRP A 209 8.55 21.70 -4.98
C TRP A 209 7.34 22.58 -5.34
N LEU A 210 6.13 22.11 -5.03
CA LEU A 210 4.91 22.93 -5.16
C LEU A 210 4.94 24.14 -4.21
N ILE A 211 5.32 23.95 -2.95
CA ILE A 211 5.44 25.06 -1.97
C ILE A 211 6.52 26.02 -2.42
N VAL A 212 7.69 25.54 -2.82
CA VAL A 212 8.78 26.37 -3.33
C VAL A 212 8.33 27.20 -4.56
N SER A 213 7.60 26.58 -5.50
CA SER A 213 7.02 27.26 -6.65
C SER A 213 6.08 28.39 -6.24
N LEU A 214 5.15 28.11 -5.32
CA LEU A 214 4.17 29.08 -4.86
C LEU A 214 4.83 30.24 -4.10
N ARG A 215 5.85 29.97 -3.29
CA ARG A 215 6.62 31.03 -2.60
C ARG A 215 7.36 31.96 -3.57
N LYS A 216 8.04 31.40 -4.58
CA LYS A 216 8.67 32.22 -5.63
C LYS A 216 7.64 33.04 -6.40
N LYS A 217 6.47 32.49 -6.68
CA LYS A 217 5.36 33.23 -7.33
C LYS A 217 4.78 34.34 -6.43
N GLU A 218 4.65 34.11 -5.13
CA GLU A 218 4.23 35.12 -4.16
C GLU A 218 5.20 36.32 -4.14
N GLN A 219 6.52 36.02 -4.06
CA GLN A 219 7.55 37.06 -4.11
C GLN A 219 7.49 37.86 -5.43
N LEU A 220 7.32 37.16 -6.55
CA LEU A 220 7.17 37.80 -7.87
C LEU A 220 5.89 38.64 -7.95
N ALA A 221 4.75 38.15 -7.47
CA ALA A 221 3.49 38.89 -7.44
C ALA A 221 3.60 40.17 -6.58
N THR A 222 4.34 40.08 -5.47
CA THR A 222 4.61 41.22 -4.60
C THR A 222 5.50 42.23 -5.29
N GLN A 223 6.53 41.79 -6.00
CA GLN A 223 7.39 42.71 -6.83
C GLN A 223 6.55 43.38 -7.92
N TYR A 224 5.71 42.63 -8.62
CA TYR A 224 4.82 43.16 -9.64
C TYR A 224 3.82 44.17 -9.07
N ARG A 225 3.17 43.85 -7.94
CA ARG A 225 2.28 44.79 -7.24
C ARG A 225 3.02 46.10 -6.90
N ASN A 226 4.27 46.01 -6.42
CA ASN A 226 5.07 47.21 -6.09
C ASN A 226 5.41 48.03 -7.34
N LEU A 227 5.73 47.39 -8.49
CA LEU A 227 5.94 48.06 -9.77
C LEU A 227 4.70 48.83 -10.24
N ILE A 228 3.52 48.16 -10.22
CA ILE A 228 2.25 48.79 -10.62
C ILE A 228 1.85 49.91 -9.63
N SER A 229 2.07 49.75 -8.33
CA SER A 229 1.77 50.78 -7.35
C SER A 229 2.60 52.04 -7.60
N LYS A 230 3.89 51.90 -7.93
CA LYS A 230 4.73 53.05 -8.34
C LYS A 230 4.21 53.73 -9.61
N LEU A 231 3.76 52.96 -10.60
CA LEU A 231 3.14 53.48 -11.81
C LEU A 231 1.85 54.25 -11.47
N HIS A 232 1.01 53.71 -10.57
CA HIS A 232 -0.22 54.35 -10.10
C HIS A 232 0.06 55.72 -9.45
N ASP A 233 1.06 55.79 -8.58
CA ASP A 233 1.45 57.04 -7.92
C ASP A 233 1.98 58.08 -8.95
N ASN A 234 2.75 57.63 -9.94
CA ASN A 234 3.25 58.49 -11.01
C ASN A 234 2.11 59.03 -11.88
N VAL A 235 1.17 58.15 -12.29
CA VAL A 235 0.01 58.53 -13.09
C VAL A 235 -0.90 59.50 -12.33
N ASN A 236 -1.09 59.34 -11.04
CA ASN A 236 -1.86 60.29 -10.20
C ASN A 236 -1.20 61.66 -10.16
N LYS A 237 0.14 61.75 -9.99
CA LYS A 237 0.89 63.00 -10.06
C LYS A 237 0.78 63.67 -11.44
N MET A 238 0.79 62.88 -12.53
CA MET A 238 0.59 63.39 -13.90
C MET A 238 -0.85 63.86 -14.11
N TYR A 239 -1.84 63.22 -13.51
CA TYR A 239 -3.24 63.65 -13.54
C TYR A 239 -3.41 65.01 -12.82
N ASP A 240 -2.82 65.16 -11.64
CA ASP A 240 -2.83 66.41 -10.89
C ASP A 240 -2.13 67.57 -11.66
N ALA A 241 -1.11 67.22 -12.44
CA ALA A 241 -0.43 68.15 -13.35
C ALA A 241 -1.16 68.39 -14.70
N GLY A 242 -2.30 67.71 -14.93
CA GLY A 242 -3.09 67.88 -16.14
C GLY A 242 -2.56 67.13 -17.40
N VAL A 243 -1.56 66.25 -17.26
CA VAL A 243 -0.92 65.50 -18.38
C VAL A 243 -1.37 64.07 -18.52
N ALA A 244 -2.16 63.52 -17.55
CA ALA A 244 -2.78 62.22 -17.64
C ALA A 244 -4.30 62.30 -17.47
N THR A 245 -5.05 61.28 -17.87
CA THR A 245 -6.50 61.21 -17.73
C THR A 245 -6.92 60.46 -16.48
N LYS A 246 -8.14 60.72 -15.96
CA LYS A 246 -8.71 59.95 -14.86
C LYS A 246 -8.86 58.46 -15.23
N ALA A 247 -9.12 58.17 -16.51
CA ALA A 247 -9.21 56.80 -17.02
C ALA A 247 -7.89 56.04 -16.88
N ASP A 248 -6.75 56.68 -17.06
CA ASP A 248 -5.45 56.04 -16.90
C ASP A 248 -5.17 55.66 -15.46
N GLY A 249 -5.50 56.56 -14.49
CA GLY A 249 -5.41 56.23 -13.07
C GLY A 249 -6.29 55.07 -12.66
N LEU A 250 -7.56 55.01 -13.15
CA LEU A 250 -8.46 53.91 -12.86
C LEU A 250 -8.00 52.56 -13.44
N LYS A 251 -7.40 52.56 -14.67
CA LYS A 251 -6.81 51.33 -15.25
C LYS A 251 -5.72 50.76 -14.36
N VAL A 252 -4.79 51.60 -13.89
CA VAL A 252 -3.71 51.15 -13.03
C VAL A 252 -4.22 50.72 -11.66
N SER A 253 -5.21 51.43 -11.11
CA SER A 253 -5.87 51.03 -9.85
C SER A 253 -6.48 49.62 -9.94
N VAL A 254 -7.16 49.27 -11.04
CA VAL A 254 -7.71 47.91 -11.26
C VAL A 254 -6.55 46.89 -11.29
N ALA A 255 -5.43 47.20 -11.94
CA ALA A 255 -4.28 46.29 -11.99
C ALA A 255 -3.64 46.07 -10.60
N VAL A 256 -3.54 47.13 -9.76
CA VAL A 256 -3.10 46.98 -8.35
C VAL A 256 -4.03 46.06 -7.55
N ASN A 257 -5.35 46.26 -7.69
CA ASN A 257 -6.31 45.41 -7.01
C ASN A 257 -6.26 43.94 -7.46
N THR A 258 -6.10 43.70 -8.76
CA THR A 258 -5.90 42.38 -9.33
C THR A 258 -4.62 41.70 -8.79
N ALA A 259 -3.51 42.48 -8.69
CA ALA A 259 -2.26 41.95 -8.13
C ALA A 259 -2.40 41.59 -6.66
N ASN A 260 -3.14 42.37 -5.84
CA ASN A 260 -3.43 42.07 -4.45
C ASN A 260 -4.28 40.78 -4.33
N LEU A 261 -5.32 40.62 -5.17
CA LEU A 261 -6.12 39.40 -5.21
C LEU A 261 -5.26 38.16 -5.53
N THR A 262 -4.40 38.25 -6.54
CA THR A 262 -3.48 37.18 -6.93
C THR A 262 -2.55 36.79 -5.77
N ILE A 263 -2.02 37.76 -5.01
CA ILE A 263 -1.19 37.48 -3.82
C ILE A 263 -2.01 36.65 -2.80
N THR A 264 -3.24 37.10 -2.47
CA THR A 264 -4.12 36.37 -1.54
C THR A 264 -4.40 34.93 -2.01
N GLU A 265 -4.66 34.72 -3.31
CA GLU A 265 -4.87 33.38 -3.87
C GLU A 265 -3.64 32.50 -3.73
N ILE A 266 -2.43 33.06 -3.97
CA ILE A 266 -1.18 32.33 -3.82
C ILE A 266 -0.93 31.98 -2.33
N GLU A 267 -1.16 32.90 -1.40
CA GLU A 267 -1.01 32.68 0.05
C GLU A 267 -1.94 31.54 0.54
N ASN A 268 -3.19 31.50 0.05
CA ASN A 268 -4.10 30.41 0.31
C ASN A 268 -3.58 29.09 -0.28
N GLY A 269 -3.04 29.13 -1.49
CA GLY A 269 -2.42 27.97 -2.13
C GLY A 269 -1.22 27.42 -1.34
N ILE A 270 -0.37 28.31 -0.80
CA ILE A 270 0.76 27.95 0.06
C ILE A 270 0.27 27.25 1.34
N SER A 271 -0.75 27.81 1.97
CA SER A 271 -1.32 27.25 3.20
C SER A 271 -1.84 25.82 2.97
N LEU A 272 -2.59 25.58 1.89
CA LEU A 272 -3.07 24.27 1.52
C LEU A 272 -1.95 23.29 1.17
N ALA A 273 -0.94 23.75 0.44
CA ALA A 273 0.22 22.93 0.07
C ALA A 273 1.06 22.55 1.31
N LYS A 274 1.22 23.46 2.27
CA LYS A 274 1.87 23.19 3.56
C LYS A 274 1.10 22.14 4.37
N MET A 275 -0.23 22.25 4.46
CA MET A 275 -1.06 21.23 5.13
C MET A 275 -0.87 19.85 4.50
N ALA A 276 -0.81 19.76 3.17
CA ALA A 276 -0.56 18.50 2.47
C ALA A 276 0.83 17.92 2.78
N LEU A 277 1.88 18.75 2.83
CA LEU A 277 3.23 18.30 3.21
C LEU A 277 3.27 17.88 4.68
N CYS A 278 2.64 18.63 5.59
CA CYS A 278 2.51 18.26 7.01
C CYS A 278 1.85 16.88 7.17
N GLN A 279 0.77 16.62 6.44
CA GLN A 279 0.11 15.31 6.45
C GLN A 279 1.04 14.18 6.00
N LEU A 280 1.83 14.39 4.93
CA LEU A 280 2.79 13.41 4.43
C LEU A 280 3.91 13.15 5.43
N CYS A 281 4.40 14.19 6.10
CA CYS A 281 5.48 14.12 7.10
C CYS A 281 4.98 13.68 8.49
N GLY A 282 3.66 13.56 8.71
CA GLY A 282 3.08 13.23 10.00
C GLY A 282 3.18 14.36 11.04
N LEU A 283 3.21 15.60 10.56
CA LEU A 283 3.23 16.81 11.38
C LEU A 283 1.80 17.35 11.62
N PRO A 284 1.59 18.18 12.67
CA PRO A 284 0.36 18.93 12.83
C PRO A 284 0.07 19.82 11.60
N LEU A 285 -1.22 19.94 11.22
CA LEU A 285 -1.62 20.68 10.01
C LEU A 285 -1.45 22.20 10.13
N ASP A 286 -1.39 22.72 11.34
CA ASP A 286 -1.22 24.12 11.71
C ASP A 286 0.25 24.52 11.93
N GLY A 287 1.19 23.63 11.68
CA GLY A 287 2.62 23.90 11.84
C GLY A 287 3.12 24.99 10.90
N ASP A 288 3.81 26.01 11.44
CA ASP A 288 4.53 27.02 10.61
C ASP A 288 5.80 26.40 10.00
N LEU A 289 5.64 25.86 8.80
CA LEU A 289 6.67 25.13 8.07
C LEU A 289 7.41 26.09 7.14
N LYS A 290 8.74 26.17 7.28
CA LYS A 290 9.63 26.90 6.36
C LYS A 290 10.54 25.91 5.65
N LEU A 291 10.66 26.05 4.32
CA LEU A 291 11.52 25.19 3.52
C LEU A 291 12.83 25.91 3.18
N GLU A 292 13.90 25.16 3.08
CA GLU A 292 15.24 25.70 2.78
C GLU A 292 15.28 26.42 1.43
N ASP A 293 14.65 25.84 0.40
CA ASP A 293 14.67 26.38 -0.97
C ASP A 293 13.64 27.49 -1.24
N GLU A 294 12.81 27.91 -0.26
CA GLU A 294 11.81 28.97 -0.43
C GLU A 294 12.44 30.34 -0.79
N ASN A 295 13.63 30.61 -0.28
CA ASN A 295 14.32 31.92 -0.42
C ASN A 295 15.56 31.83 -1.31
N THR A 296 15.79 30.74 -2.00
CA THR A 296 16.94 30.55 -2.88
C THR A 296 16.69 31.24 -4.23
N ASP A 297 17.44 32.27 -4.58
CA ASP A 297 17.25 33.05 -5.82
C ASP A 297 17.45 32.19 -7.08
N GLU A 298 18.44 31.32 -7.09
CA GLU A 298 18.68 30.37 -8.17
C GLU A 298 18.70 28.96 -7.65
N LEU A 299 17.80 28.10 -8.17
CA LEU A 299 17.89 26.68 -7.94
C LEU A 299 19.12 26.16 -8.68
N SER A 300 20.08 25.58 -7.92
CA SER A 300 21.36 25.08 -8.45
C SER A 300 21.19 24.38 -9.80
N ALA A 301 22.05 24.74 -10.74
CA ALA A 301 22.05 24.18 -12.09
C ALA A 301 22.13 22.63 -12.02
N PHE A 302 21.26 21.98 -12.77
CA PHE A 302 21.25 20.53 -12.84
C PHE A 302 22.39 20.01 -13.71
N THR A 303 23.21 19.13 -13.16
CA THR A 303 24.17 18.35 -13.95
C THR A 303 23.44 17.12 -14.53
N PRO A 304 23.41 16.93 -15.85
CA PRO A 304 22.83 15.72 -16.44
C PRO A 304 23.56 14.49 -15.91
N THR A 305 22.90 13.66 -15.13
CA THR A 305 23.40 12.34 -14.75
C THR A 305 23.11 11.39 -15.91
N ASN A 306 24.05 10.53 -16.25
CA ASN A 306 23.77 9.42 -17.15
C ASN A 306 22.78 8.48 -16.44
N TYR A 307 21.56 8.48 -16.89
CA TYR A 307 20.52 7.60 -16.35
C TYR A 307 20.67 6.20 -16.90
N ASN A 308 20.48 5.22 -16.01
CA ASN A 308 20.48 3.79 -16.33
C ASN A 308 19.49 3.46 -17.46
N ASP A 309 19.75 2.39 -18.17
CA ASP A 309 18.90 1.95 -19.29
C ASP A 309 17.55 1.43 -18.77
N ALA A 310 16.49 1.51 -19.56
CA ALA A 310 15.15 1.06 -19.19
C ALA A 310 15.10 -0.42 -18.75
N ASP A 311 16.02 -1.24 -19.27
CA ASP A 311 16.10 -2.66 -18.90
C ASP A 311 16.64 -2.87 -17.47
N THR A 312 17.48 -1.98 -16.96
CA THR A 312 17.93 -2.02 -15.54
C THR A 312 16.83 -1.59 -14.58
N ALA A 313 15.91 -0.72 -15.03
CA ALA A 313 14.77 -0.27 -14.24
C ALA A 313 13.84 -1.43 -13.84
N PHE A 314 13.69 -2.48 -14.68
CA PHE A 314 12.81 -3.63 -14.39
C PHE A 314 13.19 -4.35 -13.09
N ASN A 315 14.48 -4.46 -12.78
CA ASN A 315 14.96 -5.14 -11.59
C ASN A 315 14.88 -4.25 -10.33
N ALA A 316 14.92 -2.93 -10.51
CA ALA A 316 14.86 -1.97 -9.43
C ALA A 316 13.42 -1.70 -8.96
N ARG A 317 12.42 -1.84 -9.87
CA ARG A 317 11.03 -1.47 -9.58
C ARG A 317 10.31 -2.51 -8.72
N PRO A 318 9.77 -2.10 -7.55
CA PRO A 318 9.03 -3.00 -6.66
C PRO A 318 7.79 -3.61 -7.31
N GLU A 319 7.11 -2.89 -8.20
CA GLU A 319 5.92 -3.35 -8.90
C GLU A 319 6.19 -4.60 -9.75
N VAL A 320 7.36 -4.67 -10.38
CA VAL A 320 7.78 -5.83 -11.17
C VAL A 320 8.00 -7.03 -10.27
N ARG A 321 8.64 -6.84 -9.10
CA ARG A 321 8.85 -7.91 -8.10
C ARG A 321 7.53 -8.41 -7.53
N ILE A 322 6.60 -7.51 -7.21
CA ILE A 322 5.24 -7.85 -6.75
C ILE A 322 4.50 -8.71 -7.78
N LEU A 323 4.56 -8.35 -9.06
CA LEU A 323 3.94 -9.13 -10.12
C LEU A 323 4.65 -10.47 -10.37
N GLN A 324 5.99 -10.52 -10.21
CA GLN A 324 6.74 -11.77 -10.25
C GLN A 324 6.31 -12.69 -9.09
N ASN A 325 6.20 -12.18 -7.87
CA ASN A 325 5.66 -12.91 -6.72
C ASN A 325 4.24 -13.45 -7.02
N THR A 326 3.38 -12.64 -7.67
CA THR A 326 2.05 -13.06 -8.09
C THR A 326 2.11 -14.25 -9.07
N VAL A 327 2.98 -14.19 -10.08
CA VAL A 327 3.22 -15.32 -11.01
C VAL A 327 3.65 -16.57 -10.25
N ASP A 328 4.56 -16.43 -9.30
CA ASP A 328 5.10 -17.57 -8.55
C ASP A 328 4.07 -18.15 -7.56
N ILE A 329 3.24 -17.31 -6.92
CA ILE A 329 2.06 -17.75 -6.14
C ILE A 329 1.12 -18.59 -7.01
N THR A 330 0.78 -18.14 -8.22
CA THR A 330 -0.13 -18.88 -9.11
C THR A 330 0.45 -20.21 -9.56
N LYS A 331 1.79 -20.31 -9.76
CA LYS A 331 2.50 -21.58 -10.04
C LYS A 331 2.39 -22.53 -8.85
N GLN A 332 2.64 -22.06 -7.63
CA GLN A 332 2.52 -22.89 -6.42
C GLN A 332 1.07 -23.29 -6.16
N ASN A 333 0.11 -22.39 -6.43
CA ASN A 333 -1.32 -22.69 -6.37
C ASN A 333 -1.70 -23.82 -7.34
N THR A 334 -1.12 -23.83 -8.55
CA THR A 334 -1.31 -24.96 -9.48
C THR A 334 -0.83 -26.27 -8.87
N LYS A 335 0.32 -26.28 -8.16
CA LYS A 335 0.83 -27.47 -7.44
C LYS A 335 -0.08 -27.86 -6.27
N LEU A 336 -0.61 -26.87 -5.55
CA LEU A 336 -1.56 -27.09 -4.47
C LEU A 336 -2.84 -27.77 -4.99
N ILE A 337 -3.41 -27.30 -6.10
CA ILE A 337 -4.56 -27.93 -6.74
C ILE A 337 -4.24 -29.38 -7.19
N GLN A 338 -3.04 -29.61 -7.74
CA GLN A 338 -2.60 -30.94 -8.10
C GLN A 338 -2.51 -31.89 -6.90
N SER A 339 -2.16 -31.37 -5.72
CA SER A 339 -1.99 -32.18 -4.52
C SER A 339 -3.29 -32.86 -4.10
N PHE A 340 -4.47 -32.23 -4.31
CA PHE A 340 -5.77 -32.81 -3.94
C PHE A 340 -6.11 -34.08 -4.70
N TYR A 341 -5.47 -34.32 -5.84
CA TYR A 341 -5.66 -35.51 -6.69
C TYR A 341 -4.54 -36.53 -6.55
N ARG A 342 -3.67 -36.37 -5.54
CA ARG A 342 -2.58 -37.28 -5.21
C ARG A 342 -2.88 -38.03 -3.92
N PRO A 343 -2.22 -39.17 -3.66
CA PRO A 343 -2.38 -39.87 -2.39
C PRO A 343 -2.02 -39.01 -1.19
N HIS A 344 -2.74 -39.18 -0.09
CA HIS A 344 -2.45 -38.54 1.21
C HIS A 344 -2.21 -39.63 2.25
N LEU A 345 -1.13 -39.51 3.02
CA LEU A 345 -0.74 -40.42 4.08
C LEU A 345 -0.57 -39.63 5.38
N ALA A 346 -1.26 -40.06 6.42
CA ALA A 346 -1.13 -39.50 7.76
C ALA A 346 -0.94 -40.60 8.81
N LEU A 347 -0.11 -40.35 9.80
CA LEU A 347 -0.03 -41.11 11.03
C LEU A 347 -1.04 -40.54 12.01
N THR A 348 -1.86 -41.42 12.63
CA THR A 348 -2.80 -41.05 13.67
C THR A 348 -2.49 -41.83 14.93
N ALA A 349 -2.52 -41.16 16.09
CA ALA A 349 -2.48 -41.82 17.39
C ALA A 349 -3.60 -41.24 18.27
N GLY A 350 -4.34 -42.09 18.91
CA GLY A 350 -5.46 -41.68 19.75
C GLY A 350 -5.40 -42.35 21.14
N TYR A 351 -5.78 -41.56 22.16
CA TYR A 351 -6.08 -42.06 23.49
C TYR A 351 -7.49 -41.62 23.84
N THR A 352 -8.41 -42.59 24.01
CA THR A 352 -9.80 -42.29 24.24
C THR A 352 -10.28 -43.01 25.49
N ILE A 353 -11.02 -42.33 26.34
CA ILE A 353 -11.70 -42.84 27.52
C ILE A 353 -13.20 -42.78 27.23
N THR A 354 -13.87 -43.92 27.38
CA THR A 354 -15.32 -43.98 27.16
C THR A 354 -16.02 -44.59 28.35
N ASN A 355 -17.26 -44.16 28.62
CA ASN A 355 -18.20 -44.79 29.53
C ASN A 355 -19.58 -44.76 28.83
N PRO A 356 -20.15 -45.93 28.54
CA PRO A 356 -19.72 -47.30 28.82
C PRO A 356 -18.49 -47.73 28.03
N ASN A 357 -17.78 -48.70 28.57
CA ASN A 357 -16.64 -49.33 27.92
C ASN A 357 -17.10 -50.11 26.68
N SER A 358 -16.93 -49.55 25.50
CA SER A 358 -17.33 -50.19 24.23
C SER A 358 -16.51 -51.42 23.84
N PHE A 359 -15.39 -51.66 24.52
CA PHE A 359 -14.49 -52.79 24.24
C PHE A 359 -14.70 -54.00 25.15
N ASN A 360 -15.53 -53.87 26.20
CA ASN A 360 -15.80 -54.97 27.13
C ASN A 360 -17.31 -55.04 27.46
N GLY A 361 -18.12 -55.38 26.47
CA GLY A 361 -19.56 -55.68 26.65
C GLY A 361 -20.37 -54.49 27.19
N PHE A 362 -19.91 -53.25 26.98
CA PHE A 362 -20.57 -52.01 27.40
C PHE A 362 -20.74 -51.85 28.93
N GLU A 363 -19.79 -52.39 29.70
CA GLU A 363 -19.70 -52.15 31.13
C GLU A 363 -19.69 -50.64 31.41
N GLN A 364 -20.58 -50.19 32.31
CA GLN A 364 -20.69 -48.78 32.70
C GLN A 364 -19.54 -48.35 33.62
N LYS A 365 -18.32 -48.44 33.08
CA LYS A 365 -17.07 -47.95 33.72
C LYS A 365 -16.26 -47.21 32.71
N PHE A 366 -15.60 -46.16 33.19
CA PHE A 366 -14.60 -45.47 32.37
C PHE A 366 -13.44 -46.42 32.06
N LYS A 367 -13.21 -46.65 30.78
CA LYS A 367 -12.09 -47.46 30.32
C LYS A 367 -11.40 -46.73 29.15
N ASP A 368 -10.11 -46.81 29.18
CA ASP A 368 -9.23 -46.18 28.18
C ASP A 368 -8.83 -47.15 27.08
N VAL A 369 -8.65 -46.58 25.90
CA VAL A 369 -8.10 -47.29 24.74
C VAL A 369 -7.13 -46.33 24.02
N TRP A 370 -5.98 -46.84 23.70
CA TRP A 370 -5.08 -46.15 22.80
C TRP A 370 -5.04 -46.84 21.44
N SER A 371 -4.82 -46.04 20.39
CA SER A 371 -4.70 -46.56 19.02
C SER A 371 -3.58 -45.80 18.31
N ILE A 372 -2.88 -46.50 17.44
CA ILE A 372 -1.94 -45.97 16.50
C ILE A 372 -2.24 -46.55 15.13
N GLY A 373 -2.26 -45.71 14.10
CA GLY A 373 -2.61 -46.15 12.76
C GLY A 373 -2.07 -45.25 11.67
N LEU A 374 -2.04 -45.78 10.47
CA LEU A 374 -1.74 -45.03 9.24
C LEU A 374 -3.04 -44.92 8.44
N VAL A 375 -3.36 -43.71 8.04
CA VAL A 375 -4.51 -43.43 7.16
C VAL A 375 -3.96 -43.05 5.79
N LEU A 376 -4.26 -43.89 4.79
CA LEU A 376 -3.94 -43.61 3.39
C LEU A 376 -5.25 -43.28 2.66
N TYR A 377 -5.30 -42.08 2.10
CA TYR A 377 -6.40 -41.64 1.24
C TYR A 377 -5.88 -41.52 -0.21
N VAL A 378 -6.51 -42.24 -1.14
CA VAL A 378 -6.16 -42.24 -2.56
C VAL A 378 -7.39 -41.89 -3.39
N PRO A 379 -7.46 -40.71 -4.01
CA PRO A 379 -8.56 -40.41 -4.95
C PRO A 379 -8.40 -41.25 -6.22
N ILE A 380 -9.29 -42.18 -6.46
CA ILE A 380 -9.18 -43.14 -7.57
C ILE A 380 -9.85 -42.57 -8.84
N TRP A 381 -11.04 -41.99 -8.71
CA TRP A 381 -11.80 -41.52 -9.86
C TRP A 381 -12.61 -40.26 -9.56
N ASN A 382 -12.54 -39.29 -10.43
CA ASN A 382 -13.21 -37.99 -10.29
C ASN A 382 -13.71 -37.40 -11.63
N TRP A 383 -14.01 -38.24 -12.61
CA TRP A 383 -14.52 -37.84 -13.93
C TRP A 383 -13.66 -36.79 -14.65
N GLY A 384 -12.38 -36.76 -14.39
CA GLY A 384 -11.45 -35.82 -14.98
C GLY A 384 -11.47 -34.40 -14.38
N GLU A 385 -12.17 -34.16 -13.29
CA GLU A 385 -12.26 -32.88 -12.59
C GLU A 385 -10.87 -32.29 -12.32
N GLY A 386 -9.94 -33.09 -11.80
CA GLY A 386 -8.57 -32.69 -11.52
C GLY A 386 -7.84 -32.15 -12.76
N LYS A 387 -8.02 -32.80 -13.92
CA LYS A 387 -7.44 -32.34 -15.18
C LYS A 387 -7.92 -30.94 -15.57
N TYR A 388 -9.22 -30.68 -15.44
CA TYR A 388 -9.80 -29.39 -15.78
C TYR A 388 -9.41 -28.29 -14.80
N LYS A 389 -9.43 -28.57 -13.49
CA LYS A 389 -8.99 -27.63 -12.45
C LYS A 389 -7.52 -27.27 -12.59
N VAL A 390 -6.64 -28.22 -12.85
CA VAL A 390 -5.22 -27.98 -13.10
C VAL A 390 -5.00 -27.17 -14.38
N ARG A 391 -5.79 -27.44 -15.44
CA ARG A 391 -5.71 -26.65 -16.67
C ARG A 391 -6.15 -25.19 -16.42
N ALA A 392 -7.26 -24.98 -15.70
CA ALA A 392 -7.72 -23.67 -15.32
C ALA A 392 -6.67 -22.91 -14.49
N ALA A 393 -6.05 -23.57 -13.49
CA ALA A 393 -4.98 -22.97 -12.70
C ALA A 393 -3.74 -22.58 -13.52
N ARG A 394 -3.37 -23.39 -14.51
CA ARG A 394 -2.30 -23.04 -15.46
C ARG A 394 -2.64 -21.81 -16.32
N SER A 395 -3.91 -21.69 -16.75
CA SER A 395 -4.36 -20.51 -17.49
C SER A 395 -4.31 -19.24 -16.62
N VAL A 396 -4.59 -19.35 -15.30
CA VAL A 396 -4.36 -18.23 -14.35
C VAL A 396 -2.90 -17.85 -14.27
N THR A 397 -1.97 -18.82 -14.25
CA THR A 397 -0.53 -18.53 -14.28
C THR A 397 -0.13 -17.84 -15.59
N GLN A 398 -0.66 -18.28 -16.72
CA GLN A 398 -0.41 -17.64 -18.03
C GLN A 398 -0.94 -16.19 -18.04
N MET A 399 -2.13 -15.94 -17.48
CA MET A 399 -2.69 -14.59 -17.34
C MET A 399 -1.77 -13.68 -16.51
N ALA A 400 -1.28 -14.15 -15.37
CA ALA A 400 -0.35 -13.40 -14.53
C ALA A 400 0.99 -13.10 -15.25
N GLN A 401 1.48 -14.04 -16.07
CA GLN A 401 2.69 -13.83 -16.90
C GLN A 401 2.46 -12.76 -17.98
N MET A 402 1.28 -12.74 -18.60
CA MET A 402 0.92 -11.70 -19.57
C MET A 402 0.83 -10.33 -18.91
N GLU A 403 0.25 -10.25 -17.72
CA GLU A 403 0.16 -9.02 -16.93
C GLU A 403 1.55 -8.48 -16.55
N LEU A 404 2.46 -9.36 -16.12
CA LEU A 404 3.85 -8.98 -15.85
C LEU A 404 4.54 -8.45 -17.13
N SER A 405 4.31 -9.08 -18.29
CA SER A 405 4.85 -8.60 -19.56
C SER A 405 4.28 -7.23 -19.94
N ASP A 406 2.98 -7.03 -19.80
CA ASP A 406 2.31 -5.75 -20.09
C ASP A 406 2.85 -4.63 -19.19
N VAL A 407 3.02 -4.89 -17.90
CA VAL A 407 3.58 -3.89 -16.96
C VAL A 407 5.03 -3.55 -17.33
N ARG A 408 5.85 -4.50 -17.78
CA ARG A 408 7.20 -4.21 -18.29
C ARG A 408 7.18 -3.28 -19.52
N HIS A 409 6.23 -3.47 -20.43
CA HIS A 409 6.05 -2.56 -21.57
C HIS A 409 5.60 -1.16 -21.11
N LYS A 410 4.68 -1.07 -20.13
CA LYS A 410 4.24 0.20 -19.55
C LYS A 410 5.38 0.94 -18.86
N ILE A 411 6.23 0.23 -18.11
CA ILE A 411 7.41 0.82 -17.45
C ILE A 411 8.39 1.37 -18.51
N ARG A 412 8.65 0.64 -19.59
CA ARG A 412 9.50 1.16 -20.66
C ARG A 412 8.95 2.45 -21.25
N LEU A 413 7.66 2.48 -21.53
CA LEU A 413 6.97 3.69 -22.00
C LEU A 413 7.07 4.83 -20.98
N GLU A 414 6.85 4.55 -19.69
CA GLU A 414 6.94 5.54 -18.61
C GLU A 414 8.36 6.15 -18.50
N VAL A 415 9.39 5.34 -18.60
CA VAL A 415 10.79 5.81 -18.61
C VAL A 415 11.03 6.74 -19.79
N GLU A 416 10.65 6.34 -21.02
CA GLU A 416 10.83 7.17 -22.20
C GLU A 416 10.01 8.47 -22.14
N GLN A 417 8.80 8.42 -21.63
CA GLN A 417 7.98 9.62 -21.41
C GLN A 417 8.63 10.58 -20.40
N ASN A 418 9.20 10.07 -19.31
CA ASN A 418 9.86 10.92 -18.32
C ASN A 418 11.20 11.48 -18.84
N ARG A 419 11.95 10.74 -19.64
CA ARG A 419 13.13 11.25 -20.36
C ARG A 419 12.75 12.42 -21.30
N PHE A 420 11.67 12.21 -22.06
CA PHE A 420 11.16 13.27 -22.95
C PHE A 420 10.67 14.50 -22.16
N ARG A 421 9.95 14.30 -21.04
CA ARG A 421 9.52 15.40 -20.16
C ARG A 421 10.70 16.20 -19.63
N LEU A 422 11.76 15.53 -19.17
CA LEU A 422 12.97 16.20 -18.67
C LEU A 422 13.68 16.99 -19.78
N LYS A 423 13.83 16.41 -20.98
CA LYS A 423 14.41 17.11 -22.14
C LYS A 423 13.59 18.34 -22.51
N ASN A 424 12.27 18.22 -22.54
CA ASN A 424 11.37 19.32 -22.86
C ASN A 424 11.41 20.41 -21.78
N ALA A 425 11.44 20.04 -20.49
CA ALA A 425 11.56 21.00 -19.38
C ALA A 425 12.87 21.83 -19.49
N ASN A 426 13.99 21.20 -19.79
CA ASN A 426 15.26 21.88 -20.02
C ASN A 426 15.21 22.84 -21.23
N SER A 427 14.57 22.42 -22.33
CA SER A 427 14.40 23.28 -23.50
C SER A 427 13.51 24.48 -23.21
N ARG A 428 12.44 24.29 -22.42
CA ARG A 428 11.58 25.39 -21.95
C ARG A 428 12.31 26.35 -21.06
N LEU A 429 13.14 25.88 -20.13
CA LEU A 429 13.95 26.73 -19.27
C LEU A 429 14.91 27.60 -20.09
N ALA A 430 15.61 27.01 -21.07
CA ALA A 430 16.50 27.75 -21.94
C ALA A 430 15.76 28.84 -22.76
N THR A 431 14.54 28.54 -23.22
CA THR A 431 13.71 29.54 -23.95
C THR A 431 13.17 30.60 -23.01
N ALA A 432 12.72 30.24 -21.79
CA ALA A 432 12.23 31.19 -20.80
C ALA A 432 13.31 32.21 -20.42
N ASN A 433 14.55 31.75 -20.23
CA ASN A 433 15.68 32.64 -19.95
C ASN A 433 15.94 33.65 -21.09
N LYS A 434 15.86 33.24 -22.35
CA LYS A 434 15.97 34.14 -23.50
C LYS A 434 14.83 35.17 -23.55
N ASN A 435 13.59 34.71 -23.31
CA ASN A 435 12.42 35.58 -23.27
C ASN A 435 12.52 36.61 -22.14
N MET A 436 13.07 36.18 -20.98
CA MET A 436 13.25 37.07 -19.82
C MET A 436 14.18 38.27 -20.16
N ALA A 437 15.31 37.99 -20.78
CA ALA A 437 16.23 39.04 -21.19
C ALA A 437 15.55 40.08 -22.13
N SER A 438 14.71 39.60 -23.05
CA SER A 438 13.95 40.50 -23.93
C SER A 438 12.84 41.25 -23.18
N ALA A 439 12.19 40.63 -22.20
CA ALA A 439 11.13 41.25 -21.41
C ALA A 439 11.69 42.32 -20.45
N GLU A 440 12.87 42.08 -19.86
CA GLU A 440 13.55 43.05 -19.00
C GLU A 440 13.97 44.29 -19.80
N GLU A 441 14.55 44.15 -20.98
CA GLU A 441 14.91 45.25 -21.84
C GLU A 441 13.68 46.02 -22.34
N ASN A 442 12.62 45.32 -22.72
CA ASN A 442 11.34 45.95 -23.10
C ASN A 442 10.76 46.78 -21.95
N LEU A 443 10.76 46.25 -20.72
CA LEU A 443 10.32 47.00 -19.53
C LEU A 443 11.17 48.22 -19.25
N ARG A 444 12.50 48.10 -19.42
CA ARG A 444 13.44 49.22 -19.25
C ARG A 444 13.16 50.34 -20.25
N VAL A 445 13.00 50.00 -21.53
CA VAL A 445 12.69 50.93 -22.60
C VAL A 445 11.33 51.59 -22.41
N ALA A 446 10.30 50.80 -22.03
CA ALA A 446 8.96 51.32 -21.76
C ALA A 446 8.93 52.32 -20.60
N ASN A 447 9.63 52.01 -19.50
CA ASN A 447 9.73 52.94 -18.37
C ASN A 447 10.48 54.26 -18.75
N LEU A 448 11.55 54.15 -19.52
CA LEU A 448 12.29 55.34 -19.99
C LEU A 448 11.41 56.16 -20.92
N GLY A 449 10.78 55.56 -21.94
CA GLY A 449 9.89 56.23 -22.88
C GLY A 449 8.69 56.89 -22.21
N PHE A 450 8.17 56.31 -21.13
CA PHE A 450 7.11 56.90 -20.32
C PHE A 450 7.58 58.13 -19.57
N THR A 451 8.79 58.09 -19.02
CA THR A 451 9.39 59.24 -18.31
C THR A 451 9.63 60.39 -19.27
N GLU A 452 10.07 60.10 -20.50
CA GLU A 452 10.29 61.07 -21.56
C GLU A 452 9.00 61.51 -22.30
N GLY A 453 7.84 60.97 -21.93
CA GLY A 453 6.54 61.31 -22.50
C GLY A 453 6.26 60.74 -23.91
N VAL A 454 7.07 59.83 -24.41
CA VAL A 454 6.91 59.17 -25.73
C VAL A 454 6.16 57.83 -25.70
N MET A 455 5.92 57.27 -24.51
CA MET A 455 5.14 56.07 -24.31
C MET A 455 3.94 56.32 -23.39
N THR A 456 2.87 55.58 -23.60
CA THR A 456 1.62 55.67 -22.81
C THR A 456 1.66 54.82 -21.55
N VAL A 457 0.76 55.08 -20.58
CA VAL A 457 0.53 54.25 -19.41
C VAL A 457 0.23 52.79 -19.83
N THR A 458 -0.53 52.61 -20.92
CA THR A 458 -0.90 51.28 -21.43
C THR A 458 0.33 50.50 -21.92
N ASP A 459 1.29 51.19 -22.57
CA ASP A 459 2.53 50.54 -23.06
C ASP A 459 3.38 50.06 -21.90
N VAL A 460 3.50 50.85 -20.82
CA VAL A 460 4.23 50.46 -19.59
C VAL A 460 3.54 49.26 -18.92
N MET A 461 2.22 49.30 -18.78
CA MET A 461 1.47 48.18 -18.21
C MET A 461 1.63 46.87 -19.02
N GLN A 462 1.63 46.98 -20.36
CA GLN A 462 1.89 45.82 -21.23
C GLN A 462 3.31 45.27 -21.03
N ALA A 463 4.32 46.14 -20.96
CA ALA A 463 5.73 45.76 -20.71
C ALA A 463 5.88 45.11 -19.31
N GLN A 464 5.23 45.64 -18.27
CA GLN A 464 5.21 45.04 -16.93
C GLN A 464 4.55 43.68 -16.90
N THR A 465 3.43 43.51 -17.63
CA THR A 465 2.72 42.21 -17.75
C THR A 465 3.58 41.20 -18.51
N ALA A 466 4.26 41.62 -19.59
CA ALA A 466 5.19 40.77 -20.33
C ALA A 466 6.36 40.32 -19.45
N TRP A 467 6.93 41.23 -18.64
CA TRP A 467 7.96 40.89 -17.66
C TRP A 467 7.48 39.90 -16.60
N LEU A 468 6.28 40.10 -16.02
CA LEU A 468 5.67 39.20 -15.07
C LEU A 468 5.50 37.81 -15.68
N SER A 469 4.96 37.73 -16.89
CA SER A 469 4.74 36.47 -17.62
C SER A 469 6.06 35.74 -17.90
N ALA A 470 7.12 36.47 -18.34
CA ALA A 470 8.43 35.88 -18.60
C ALA A 470 9.10 35.36 -17.32
N LYS A 471 9.01 36.09 -16.19
CA LYS A 471 9.52 35.65 -14.90
C LYS A 471 8.77 34.46 -14.33
N THR A 472 7.44 34.46 -14.48
CA THR A 472 6.60 33.29 -14.11
C THR A 472 6.98 32.05 -14.91
N ALA A 473 7.24 32.20 -16.22
CA ALA A 473 7.65 31.11 -17.09
C ALA A 473 9.02 30.51 -16.67
N ILE A 474 9.94 31.32 -16.15
CA ILE A 474 11.21 30.81 -15.58
C ILE A 474 10.93 29.96 -14.34
N ILE A 475 10.17 30.49 -13.39
CA ILE A 475 9.82 29.77 -12.16
C ILE A 475 9.18 28.42 -12.52
N ASP A 476 8.20 28.43 -13.42
CA ASP A 476 7.51 27.22 -13.84
C ASP A 476 8.45 26.24 -14.55
N ALA A 477 9.38 26.71 -15.37
CA ALA A 477 10.35 25.86 -16.06
C ALA A 477 11.40 25.27 -15.11
N GLU A 478 11.90 26.02 -14.13
CA GLU A 478 12.81 25.52 -13.09
C GLU A 478 12.16 24.39 -12.28
N ILE A 479 10.94 24.61 -11.83
CA ILE A 479 10.18 23.60 -11.07
C ILE A 479 9.83 22.39 -11.94
N ALA A 480 9.49 22.61 -13.22
CA ALA A 480 9.23 21.52 -14.16
C ALA A 480 10.48 20.64 -14.37
N VAL A 481 11.68 21.20 -14.39
CA VAL A 481 12.93 20.44 -14.43
C VAL A 481 13.07 19.57 -13.17
N ARG A 482 12.84 20.12 -11.97
CA ARG A 482 12.94 19.39 -10.69
C ARG A 482 11.94 18.23 -10.62
N THR A 483 10.68 18.51 -10.93
CA THR A 483 9.62 17.50 -10.88
C THR A 483 9.82 16.43 -11.97
N ALA A 484 10.30 16.79 -13.17
CA ALA A 484 10.64 15.82 -14.21
C ALA A 484 11.80 14.90 -13.80
N GLN A 485 12.80 15.41 -13.06
CA GLN A 485 13.90 14.61 -12.50
C GLN A 485 13.39 13.59 -11.48
N VAL A 486 12.55 14.04 -10.54
CA VAL A 486 11.93 13.16 -9.55
C VAL A 486 11.09 12.09 -10.25
N GLY A 487 10.31 12.48 -11.27
CA GLY A 487 9.53 11.56 -12.09
C GLY A 487 10.39 10.51 -12.80
N LEU A 488 11.54 10.92 -13.34
CA LEU A 488 12.46 10.00 -14.01
C LEU A 488 13.14 9.05 -13.00
N LYS A 489 13.58 9.53 -11.83
CA LYS A 489 14.12 8.67 -10.76
C LYS A 489 13.10 7.63 -10.31
N LYS A 490 11.83 8.03 -10.12
CA LYS A 490 10.75 7.10 -9.82
C LYS A 490 10.57 6.06 -10.93
N ALA A 491 10.53 6.49 -12.19
CA ALA A 491 10.37 5.60 -13.33
C ALA A 491 11.51 4.58 -13.45
N LEU A 492 12.72 4.94 -13.02
CA LEU A 492 13.90 4.07 -12.96
C LEU A 492 13.97 3.20 -11.69
N GLY A 493 13.11 3.46 -10.68
CA GLY A 493 13.16 2.76 -9.39
C GLY A 493 14.30 3.23 -8.47
N GLU A 494 14.77 4.45 -8.63
CA GLU A 494 15.92 5.05 -7.93
C GLU A 494 15.50 6.05 -6.82
N LEU A 495 14.23 6.05 -6.40
CA LEU A 495 13.71 6.90 -5.35
C LEU A 495 13.91 6.32 -3.95
#